data_8671cc8a967d53e08f1cf570cb1abfb5
#
_entry.id   8671cc8a967d53e08f1cf570cb1abfb5
#
_cell.length_a   1.000
_cell.length_b   1.000
_cell.length_c   1.000
_cell.angle_alpha   90.00
_cell.angle_beta   90.00
_cell.angle_gamma   90.00
#
_symmetry.space_group_name_H-M   'P 1'
#
loop_
_entity.id
_entity.type
_entity.pdbx_description
1 polymer ?
#
loop_
_entity_poly.entity_id
_entity_poly.type
_entity_poly.pdbx_seq_one_letter_code
_entity_poly.pdbx_strand_id
1 'polypeptide(L)'
;MIKLEQIDISGDVGLRVRGNSLEELFEMAAAGMTALITDPLSIKETEQREISLAVETHENTLVQWLNELIFLFDTYGFTGRAFHVNFQNNRLRASVRGGIFDPGRDAQKLLIKAATYHNLTIGKIDSHWEATVIFDI
;
A
#
# COMPACT_ATOMS: atom_id res chain seq x y z
N MET A 1 -6.93 -15.83 -4.90
CA MET A 1 -7.97 -14.83 -4.76
C MET A 1 -7.54 -13.71 -3.83
N ILE A 2 -7.75 -12.50 -4.25
CA ILE A 2 -7.32 -11.31 -3.53
C ILE A 2 -8.53 -10.66 -2.88
N LYS A 3 -8.43 -10.31 -1.61
CA LYS A 3 -9.53 -9.69 -0.90
C LYS A 3 -9.06 -8.40 -0.23
N LEU A 4 -9.78 -7.32 -0.51
CA LEU A 4 -9.60 -6.03 0.14
C LEU A 4 -10.80 -5.79 1.04
N GLU A 5 -10.56 -5.32 2.24
CA GLU A 5 -11.62 -5.03 3.20
C GLU A 5 -11.28 -3.76 3.95
N GLN A 6 -12.17 -2.77 3.88
CA GLN A 6 -12.04 -1.53 4.61
C GLN A 6 -12.75 -1.68 5.96
N ILE A 7 -12.07 -1.33 7.03
CA ILE A 7 -12.60 -1.39 8.39
C ILE A 7 -12.62 0.03 8.95
N ASP A 8 -13.80 0.52 9.34
CA ASP A 8 -13.92 1.84 9.94
C ASP A 8 -13.70 1.76 11.45
N ILE A 9 -12.76 2.57 11.93
CA ILE A 9 -12.45 2.71 13.35
C ILE A 9 -12.49 4.21 13.64
N SER A 10 -13.01 4.59 14.81
CA SER A 10 -13.18 6.00 15.17
C SER A 10 -11.91 6.82 14.93
N GLY A 11 -11.95 7.76 13.98
CA GLY A 11 -10.82 8.60 13.62
C GLY A 11 -9.75 7.96 12.76
N ASP A 12 -9.88 6.68 12.45
CA ASP A 12 -8.91 5.92 11.66
C ASP A 12 -9.63 5.03 10.64
N VAL A 13 -8.86 4.47 9.72
CA VAL A 13 -9.36 3.51 8.74
C VAL A 13 -8.46 2.29 8.73
N GLY A 14 -9.07 1.12 8.80
CA GLY A 14 -8.36 -0.15 8.69
C GLY A 14 -8.52 -0.77 7.31
N LEU A 15 -7.50 -1.49 6.89
CA LEU A 15 -7.48 -2.24 5.64
C LEU A 15 -7.03 -3.65 5.94
N ARG A 16 -7.83 -4.63 5.50
CA ARG A 16 -7.44 -6.04 5.57
C ARG A 16 -7.23 -6.55 4.17
N VAL A 17 -6.08 -7.18 3.94
CA VAL A 17 -5.71 -7.70 2.62
C VAL A 17 -5.22 -9.14 2.72
N ARG A 18 -5.30 -9.85 1.60
CA ARG A 18 -4.82 -11.21 1.46
C ARG A 18 -3.95 -11.31 0.21
N GLY A 19 -3.00 -12.24 0.26
CA GLY A 19 -2.17 -12.56 -0.89
C GLY A 19 -1.74 -14.01 -0.85
N ASN A 20 -1.45 -14.58 -2.02
CA ASN A 20 -0.98 -15.97 -2.13
C ASN A 20 0.51 -16.09 -1.80
N SER A 21 1.20 -14.97 -1.77
CA SER A 21 2.61 -14.87 -1.38
C SER A 21 2.80 -13.62 -0.55
N LEU A 22 3.96 -13.51 0.10
CA LEU A 22 4.30 -12.29 0.84
C LEU A 22 4.41 -11.09 -0.12
N GLU A 23 4.99 -11.30 -1.29
CA GLU A 23 5.10 -10.27 -2.32
C GLU A 23 3.73 -9.76 -2.72
N GLU A 24 2.80 -10.67 -3.02
CA GLU A 24 1.45 -10.30 -3.39
C GLU A 24 0.73 -9.58 -2.27
N LEU A 25 0.94 -9.99 -1.02
CA LEU A 25 0.36 -9.31 0.13
C LEU A 25 0.76 -7.83 0.16
N PHE A 26 2.04 -7.54 -0.05
CA PHE A 26 2.55 -6.16 -0.08
C PHE A 26 1.99 -5.39 -1.27
N GLU A 27 1.86 -6.03 -2.42
CA GLU A 27 1.25 -5.43 -3.61
C GLU A 27 -0.22 -5.10 -3.33
N MET A 28 -0.94 -6.01 -2.69
CA MET A 28 -2.35 -5.82 -2.36
C MET A 28 -2.55 -4.74 -1.31
N ALA A 29 -1.67 -4.64 -0.32
CA ALA A 29 -1.73 -3.58 0.68
C ALA A 29 -1.57 -2.21 0.01
N ALA A 30 -0.64 -2.08 -0.91
CA ALA A 30 -0.43 -0.85 -1.67
C ALA A 30 -1.65 -0.51 -2.54
N ALA A 31 -2.17 -1.50 -3.27
CA ALA A 31 -3.34 -1.30 -4.12
C ALA A 31 -4.57 -0.90 -3.30
N GLY A 32 -4.76 -1.55 -2.15
CA GLY A 32 -5.87 -1.23 -1.25
C GLY A 32 -5.76 0.16 -0.67
N MET A 33 -4.56 0.58 -0.27
CA MET A 33 -4.34 1.94 0.22
C MET A 33 -4.63 2.96 -0.86
N THR A 34 -4.16 2.73 -2.09
CA THR A 34 -4.46 3.64 -3.20
C THR A 34 -5.96 3.75 -3.43
N ALA A 35 -6.69 2.64 -3.35
CA ALA A 35 -8.14 2.64 -3.52
C ALA A 35 -8.87 3.43 -2.42
N LEU A 36 -8.27 3.56 -1.24
CA LEU A 36 -8.80 4.43 -0.19
C LEU A 36 -8.57 5.90 -0.50
N ILE A 37 -7.49 6.24 -1.19
CA ILE A 37 -7.11 7.62 -1.50
C ILE A 37 -7.85 8.14 -2.74
N THR A 38 -7.98 7.31 -3.77
CA THR A 38 -8.55 7.70 -5.06
C THR A 38 -9.10 6.48 -5.80
N ASP A 39 -9.65 6.69 -6.98
CA ASP A 39 -9.99 5.60 -7.91
C ASP A 39 -8.72 5.27 -8.72
N PRO A 40 -8.09 4.11 -8.49
CA PRO A 40 -6.85 3.78 -9.19
C PRO A 40 -7.02 3.65 -10.69
N LEU A 41 -8.24 3.38 -11.18
CA LEU A 41 -8.48 3.24 -12.61
C LEU A 41 -8.38 4.57 -13.36
N SER A 42 -8.51 5.71 -12.66
CA SER A 42 -8.38 7.02 -13.28
C SER A 42 -6.92 7.45 -13.43
N ILE A 43 -6.00 6.83 -12.71
CA ILE A 43 -4.58 7.18 -12.73
C ILE A 43 -3.96 6.72 -14.04
N LYS A 44 -3.32 7.63 -14.77
CA LYS A 44 -2.59 7.29 -15.99
C LYS A 44 -1.21 6.80 -15.64
N GLU A 45 -0.81 5.66 -16.22
CA GLU A 45 0.52 5.09 -15.97
C GLU A 45 1.56 5.77 -16.84
N THR A 46 1.92 6.99 -16.47
CA THR A 46 2.88 7.81 -17.21
C THR A 46 4.26 7.85 -16.57
N GLU A 47 4.39 7.33 -15.34
CA GLU A 47 5.61 7.38 -14.57
C GLU A 47 5.87 6.05 -13.86
N GLN A 48 7.13 5.84 -13.51
CA GLN A 48 7.55 4.67 -12.75
C GLN A 48 8.50 5.10 -11.65
N ARG A 49 8.37 4.47 -10.49
CA ARG A 49 9.27 4.68 -9.35
C ARG A 49 9.82 3.35 -8.89
N GLU A 50 11.09 3.36 -8.50
CA GLU A 50 11.76 2.20 -7.90
C GLU A 50 11.94 2.48 -6.42
N ILE A 51 11.57 1.50 -5.58
CA ILE A 51 11.69 1.61 -4.13
C ILE A 51 12.54 0.44 -3.64
N SER A 52 13.46 0.73 -2.73
CA SER A 52 14.30 -0.29 -2.10
C SER A 52 14.35 -0.02 -0.60
N LEU A 53 13.98 -1.02 0.19
CA LEU A 53 13.95 -0.92 1.64
C LEU A 53 14.68 -2.10 2.26
N ALA A 54 15.35 -1.87 3.39
CA ALA A 54 15.90 -2.96 4.18
C ALA A 54 14.76 -3.71 4.86
N VAL A 55 14.82 -5.04 4.83
CA VAL A 55 13.81 -5.87 5.49
C VAL A 55 14.28 -6.17 6.91
N GLU A 56 13.42 -5.87 7.88
CA GLU A 56 13.63 -6.23 9.27
C GLU A 56 12.57 -7.26 9.65
N THR A 57 11.50 -6.83 10.34
CA THR A 57 10.33 -7.69 10.54
C THR A 57 9.33 -7.45 9.42
N HIS A 58 8.42 -8.39 9.20
CA HIS A 58 7.35 -8.18 8.22
C HIS A 58 6.51 -6.96 8.58
N GLU A 59 6.22 -6.79 9.87
CA GLU A 59 5.44 -5.65 10.37
C GLU A 59 6.10 -4.32 10.06
N ASN A 60 7.39 -4.20 10.41
CA ASN A 60 8.14 -2.97 10.17
C ASN A 60 8.24 -2.67 8.68
N THR A 61 8.56 -3.68 7.89
CA THR A 61 8.73 -3.53 6.44
C THR A 61 7.43 -3.11 5.78
N LEU A 62 6.29 -3.67 6.21
CA LEU A 62 4.99 -3.30 5.66
C LEU A 62 4.66 -1.83 5.95
N VAL A 63 4.89 -1.37 7.18
CA VAL A 63 4.64 0.02 7.53
C VAL A 63 5.56 0.95 6.74
N GLN A 64 6.84 0.61 6.62
CA GLN A 64 7.78 1.42 5.84
C GLN A 64 7.40 1.48 4.36
N TRP A 65 6.98 0.34 3.80
CA TRP A 65 6.53 0.27 2.41
C TRP A 65 5.35 1.21 2.14
N LEU A 66 4.33 1.15 2.98
CA LEU A 66 3.14 1.97 2.80
C LEU A 66 3.44 3.44 3.06
N ASN A 67 4.26 3.75 4.07
CA ASN A 67 4.63 5.14 4.35
C ASN A 67 5.50 5.74 3.24
N GLU A 68 6.32 4.93 2.57
CA GLU A 68 7.08 5.41 1.40
C GLU A 68 6.15 5.82 0.27
N LEU A 69 5.10 5.05 0.03
CA LEU A 69 4.10 5.40 -0.98
C LEU A 69 3.33 6.66 -0.60
N ILE A 70 3.01 6.82 0.68
CA ILE A 70 2.37 8.03 1.19
C ILE A 70 3.30 9.24 0.98
N PHE A 71 4.58 9.10 1.27
CA PHE A 71 5.58 10.14 1.04
C PHE A 71 5.64 10.57 -0.42
N LEU A 72 5.63 9.62 -1.35
CA LEU A 72 5.65 9.93 -2.78
C LEU A 72 4.40 10.66 -3.21
N PHE A 73 3.25 10.31 -2.64
CA PHE A 73 2.00 10.99 -2.93
C PHE A 73 2.01 12.42 -2.35
N ASP A 74 2.38 12.58 -1.09
CA ASP A 74 2.37 13.87 -0.41
C ASP A 74 3.38 14.84 -1.01
N THR A 75 4.55 14.34 -1.40
CA THR A 75 5.65 15.19 -1.86
C THR A 75 5.55 15.52 -3.34
N TYR A 76 5.19 14.53 -4.16
CA TYR A 76 5.23 14.67 -5.62
C TYR A 76 3.87 14.50 -6.29
N GLY A 77 2.85 14.13 -5.54
CA GLY A 77 1.55 13.76 -6.12
C GLY A 77 1.58 12.42 -6.84
N PHE A 78 2.70 11.67 -6.73
CA PHE A 78 2.80 10.38 -7.41
C PHE A 78 1.85 9.37 -6.78
N THR A 79 0.99 8.76 -7.62
CA THR A 79 0.00 7.78 -7.20
C THR A 79 0.27 6.48 -7.93
N GLY A 80 0.54 5.42 -7.19
CA GLY A 80 0.78 4.12 -7.77
C GLY A 80 -0.51 3.47 -8.26
N ARG A 81 -0.44 2.72 -9.36
CA ARG A 81 -1.55 1.96 -9.90
C ARG A 81 -1.20 0.48 -10.03
N ALA A 82 0.01 0.18 -10.46
CA ALA A 82 0.51 -1.18 -10.59
C ALA A 82 1.75 -1.34 -9.74
N PHE A 83 1.79 -2.40 -8.94
CA PHE A 83 2.86 -2.64 -7.96
C PHE A 83 3.48 -4.00 -8.21
N HIS A 84 4.79 -4.03 -8.29
CA HIS A 84 5.55 -5.27 -8.39
C HIS A 84 6.58 -5.30 -7.26
N VAL A 85 6.43 -6.26 -6.34
CA VAL A 85 7.27 -6.37 -5.14
C VAL A 85 8.09 -7.64 -5.21
N ASN A 86 9.35 -7.53 -4.84
CA ASN A 86 10.28 -8.64 -4.79
C ASN A 86 11.09 -8.55 -3.49
N PHE A 87 11.22 -9.68 -2.81
CA PHE A 87 12.09 -9.79 -1.63
C PHE A 87 13.33 -10.58 -2.02
N GLN A 88 14.49 -9.96 -1.87
CA GLN A 88 15.76 -10.55 -2.25
C GLN A 88 16.90 -9.99 -1.39
N ASN A 89 17.72 -10.86 -0.84
CA ASN A 89 18.89 -10.48 -0.06
C ASN A 89 18.57 -9.52 1.10
N ASN A 90 17.51 -9.82 1.84
CA ASN A 90 17.01 -9.02 2.97
C ASN A 90 16.63 -7.60 2.56
N ARG A 91 16.22 -7.41 1.32
CA ARG A 91 15.69 -6.14 0.83
C ARG A 91 14.38 -6.35 0.12
N LEU A 92 13.48 -5.38 0.33
CA LEU A 92 12.31 -5.24 -0.51
C LEU A 92 12.70 -4.36 -1.69
N ARG A 93 12.46 -4.83 -2.89
CA ARG A 93 12.62 -4.04 -4.12
C ARG A 93 11.28 -4.00 -4.81
N ALA A 94 10.86 -2.81 -5.18
CA ALA A 94 9.57 -2.65 -5.82
C ALA A 94 9.66 -1.72 -7.02
N SER A 95 8.88 -2.04 -8.03
CA SER A 95 8.64 -1.18 -9.18
C SER A 95 7.18 -0.76 -9.11
N VAL A 96 6.94 0.54 -9.11
CA VAL A 96 5.60 1.10 -9.01
C VAL A 96 5.32 1.93 -10.25
N ARG A 97 4.30 1.55 -10.99
CA ARG A 97 3.86 2.31 -12.17
C ARG A 97 2.60 3.08 -11.80
N GLY A 98 2.56 4.32 -12.21
CA GLY A 98 1.45 5.20 -11.89
C GLY A 98 1.60 6.55 -12.56
N GLY A 99 1.07 7.58 -11.92
CA GLY A 99 1.12 8.92 -12.47
C GLY A 99 0.88 9.97 -11.41
N ILE A 100 0.84 11.20 -11.86
CA ILE A 100 0.63 12.34 -10.96
C ILE A 100 -0.86 12.54 -10.74
N PHE A 101 -1.26 12.63 -9.48
CA PHE A 101 -2.64 12.89 -9.08
C PHE A 101 -3.09 14.24 -9.65
N ASP A 102 -4.24 14.24 -10.33
CA ASP A 102 -4.84 15.42 -10.93
C ASP A 102 -6.19 15.68 -10.26
N PRO A 103 -6.31 16.73 -9.41
CA PRO A 103 -7.57 16.99 -8.71
C PRO A 103 -8.75 17.26 -9.63
N GLY A 104 -8.50 17.66 -10.87
CA GLY A 104 -9.57 17.88 -11.86
C GLY A 104 -10.07 16.61 -12.52
N ARG A 105 -9.31 15.52 -12.43
CA ARG A 105 -9.65 14.25 -13.05
C ARG A 105 -9.87 13.15 -12.02
N ASP A 106 -9.03 13.10 -10.99
CA ASP A 106 -8.97 11.98 -10.07
C ASP A 106 -9.83 12.25 -8.84
N ALA A 107 -10.58 11.24 -8.40
CA ALA A 107 -11.41 11.36 -7.20
C ALA A 107 -10.52 11.53 -5.96
N GLN A 108 -10.90 12.43 -5.07
CA GLN A 108 -10.25 12.60 -3.79
C GLN A 108 -11.15 11.99 -2.73
N LYS A 109 -10.71 10.86 -2.16
CA LYS A 109 -11.47 10.13 -1.15
C LYS A 109 -10.93 10.43 0.23
N LEU A 110 -10.09 9.55 0.79
CA LEU A 110 -9.52 9.76 2.10
C LEU A 110 -8.15 10.42 2.01
N LEU A 111 -7.86 11.30 2.97
CA LEU A 111 -6.52 11.85 3.13
C LEU A 111 -5.81 11.00 4.18
N ILE A 112 -4.98 10.09 3.71
CA ILE A 112 -4.23 9.19 4.58
C ILE A 112 -2.93 9.86 4.98
N LYS A 113 -2.71 10.00 6.29
CA LYS A 113 -1.51 10.64 6.83
C LYS A 113 -0.36 9.65 7.02
N ALA A 114 -0.68 8.46 7.49
CA ALA A 114 0.36 7.46 7.78
C ALA A 114 -0.24 6.07 7.95
N ALA A 115 0.55 5.06 7.61
CA ALA A 115 0.32 3.69 8.07
C ALA A 115 0.91 3.59 9.48
N THR A 116 0.24 2.86 10.38
CA THR A 116 0.62 2.78 11.78
C THR A 116 0.88 1.33 12.21
N TYR A 117 1.51 1.19 13.38
CA TYR A 117 1.70 -0.12 14.02
C TYR A 117 0.51 -0.52 14.88
N HIS A 118 -0.48 0.35 15.02
CA HIS A 118 -1.63 0.11 15.89
C HIS A 118 -2.43 -1.09 15.38
N ASN A 119 -2.57 -2.10 16.22
CA ASN A 119 -3.27 -3.35 15.87
C ASN A 119 -2.82 -3.99 14.56
N LEU A 120 -1.59 -3.72 14.16
CA LEU A 120 -1.03 -4.29 12.94
C LEU A 120 -0.87 -5.80 13.10
N THR A 121 -1.40 -6.54 12.14
CA THR A 121 -1.18 -7.98 12.05
C THR A 121 -0.69 -8.32 10.66
N ILE A 122 0.22 -9.28 10.59
CA ILE A 122 0.68 -9.86 9.34
C ILE A 122 1.11 -11.30 9.63
N GLY A 123 0.62 -12.24 8.85
CA GLY A 123 1.00 -13.62 9.04
C GLY A 123 0.48 -14.52 7.96
N LYS A 124 1.01 -15.74 7.96
CA LYS A 124 0.60 -16.79 7.04
C LYS A 124 -0.47 -17.63 7.71
N ILE A 125 -1.59 -17.80 7.03
CA ILE A 125 -2.73 -18.59 7.50
C ILE A 125 -2.99 -19.64 6.42
N ASP A 126 -2.77 -20.91 6.76
CA ASP A 126 -2.86 -22.02 5.81
C ASP A 126 -1.95 -21.77 4.60
N SER A 127 -2.52 -21.57 3.42
CA SER A 127 -1.77 -21.43 2.18
C SER A 127 -1.68 -19.96 1.70
N HIS A 128 -2.16 -19.01 2.50
CA HIS A 128 -2.15 -17.60 2.08
C HIS A 128 -1.65 -16.69 3.20
N TRP A 129 -1.36 -15.45 2.83
CA TRP A 129 -0.95 -14.40 3.76
C TRP A 129 -2.09 -13.42 3.99
N GLU A 130 -2.19 -12.90 5.21
CA GLU A 130 -3.13 -11.85 5.56
C GLU A 130 -2.44 -10.76 6.35
N ALA A 131 -2.92 -9.54 6.17
CA ALA A 131 -2.46 -8.40 6.97
C ALA A 131 -3.62 -7.47 7.25
N THR A 132 -3.58 -6.85 8.43
CA THR A 132 -4.48 -5.76 8.82
C THR A 132 -3.63 -4.57 9.18
N VAL A 133 -3.90 -3.43 8.55
CA VAL A 133 -3.19 -2.17 8.78
C VAL A 133 -4.19 -1.09 9.13
N ILE A 134 -3.88 -0.30 10.15
CA ILE A 134 -4.68 0.86 10.54
C ILE A 134 -3.97 2.10 10.06
N PHE A 135 -4.69 2.95 9.33
CA PHE A 135 -4.17 4.22 8.82
C PHE A 135 -4.70 5.39 9.64
N ASP A 136 -3.82 6.34 9.87
CA ASP A 136 -4.13 7.64 10.43
C ASP A 136 -4.72 8.52 9.31
N ILE A 137 -5.86 9.14 9.56
CA ILE A 137 -6.52 10.00 8.58
C ILE A 137 -6.86 11.38 9.13
#